data_73e4b3d2879271d17b5a31551f031922
#
_entry.id   73e4b3d2879271d17b5a31551f031922
#
_cell.length_a   1.000
_cell.length_b   1.000
_cell.length_c   1.000
_cell.angle_alpha   90.00
_cell.angle_beta   90.00
_cell.angle_gamma   90.00
#
_symmetry.space_group_name_H-M   'P 1'
#
loop_
_entity.id
_entity.type
_entity.pdbx_description
1 polymer ?
#
loop_
_entity_poly.entity_id
_entity_poly.type
_entity_poly.pdbx_seq_one_letter_code
_entity_poly.pdbx_strand_id
1 'polypeptide(L)'
;DLSPESTVITEQGALNHFVAQDVTAIKPARLNELLDRLEQDKDICHHVCSQERQDWMEMVLPRADEIWMFLDSSKEPAQVRQSITSLVDSRAWETVKKVLVILHQGTGTITGTAKWLEMFKPHQHFHIHVSEGNDRARLKRYLLGQSLGLVLGGGGARGFAHIGMMKAFDAAGLRFDWFGGTSIGAVMAAWLGQGLAPAEIVTAIRKFFVDSNP
;
A
#
# COMPACT_ATOMS: atom_id res chain seq x y z
N ASP A 1 -10.72 -10.40 -3.55
CA ASP A 1 -11.23 -11.17 -2.42
C ASP A 1 -10.38 -10.88 -1.19
N LEU A 2 -10.98 -10.25 -0.20
CA LEU A 2 -10.41 -10.06 1.14
C LEU A 2 -10.54 -11.38 1.93
N SER A 3 -9.81 -11.49 3.07
CA SER A 3 -9.95 -12.67 3.92
C SER A 3 -11.39 -12.77 4.49
N PRO A 4 -11.86 -13.97 4.90
CA PRO A 4 -13.17 -14.14 5.53
C PRO A 4 -13.33 -13.29 6.81
N GLU A 5 -12.23 -12.92 7.44
CA GLU A 5 -12.16 -12.14 8.68
C GLU A 5 -12.19 -10.61 8.43
N SER A 6 -12.22 -10.19 7.16
CA SER A 6 -12.31 -8.77 6.80
C SER A 6 -13.67 -8.42 6.21
N THR A 7 -14.12 -7.19 6.43
CA THR A 7 -15.35 -6.65 5.83
C THR A 7 -15.10 -5.31 5.17
N VAL A 8 -15.90 -5.00 4.14
CA VAL A 8 -15.90 -3.70 3.47
C VAL A 8 -17.21 -3.01 3.79
N ILE A 9 -17.13 -1.85 4.42
CA ILE A 9 -18.26 -1.03 4.81
C ILE A 9 -18.26 0.22 3.93
N THR A 10 -19.26 0.31 3.06
CA THR A 10 -19.52 1.52 2.28
C THR A 10 -20.68 2.28 2.89
N GLU A 11 -20.72 3.58 2.66
CA GLU A 11 -21.87 4.38 3.08
C GLU A 11 -23.18 3.81 2.54
N GLN A 12 -23.24 3.51 1.25
CA GLN A 12 -24.45 2.94 0.64
C GLN A 12 -24.84 1.59 1.25
N GLY A 13 -23.86 0.76 1.61
CA GLY A 13 -24.10 -0.51 2.31
C GLY A 13 -24.70 -0.29 3.70
N ALA A 14 -24.16 0.68 4.46
CA ALA A 14 -24.71 1.04 5.76
C ALA A 14 -26.12 1.65 5.63
N LEU A 15 -26.34 2.54 4.67
CA LEU A 15 -27.66 3.13 4.41
C LEU A 15 -28.71 2.08 4.02
N ASN A 16 -28.35 1.13 3.16
CA ASN A 16 -29.26 0.07 2.73
C ASN A 16 -29.73 -0.80 3.89
N HIS A 17 -28.92 -0.96 4.92
CA HIS A 17 -29.33 -1.68 6.14
C HIS A 17 -30.51 -1.00 6.83
N PHE A 18 -30.56 0.34 6.83
CA PHE A 18 -31.68 1.09 7.43
C PHE A 18 -32.92 1.15 6.51
N VAL A 19 -32.72 1.23 5.20
CA VAL A 19 -33.85 1.16 4.24
C VAL A 19 -34.61 -0.16 4.39
N ALA A 20 -33.88 -1.25 4.58
CA ALA A 20 -34.48 -2.56 4.84
C ALA A 20 -35.28 -2.63 6.17
N GLN A 21 -35.10 -1.68 7.08
CA GLN A 21 -35.79 -1.55 8.36
C GLN A 21 -36.87 -0.45 8.35
N ASP A 22 -37.23 0.10 7.19
CA ASP A 22 -38.25 1.16 7.03
C ASP A 22 -37.96 2.46 7.81
N VAL A 23 -36.67 2.81 7.95
CA VAL A 23 -36.25 4.02 8.70
C VAL A 23 -36.06 5.18 7.73
N THR A 24 -36.93 6.19 7.81
CA THR A 24 -36.95 7.36 6.89
C THR A 24 -35.93 8.44 7.26
N ALA A 25 -35.37 8.44 8.48
CA ALA A 25 -34.34 9.38 8.92
C ALA A 25 -33.32 8.67 9.82
N ILE A 26 -32.06 8.65 9.40
CA ILE A 26 -30.99 8.00 10.14
C ILE A 26 -30.38 9.02 11.10
N LYS A 27 -30.54 8.79 12.40
CA LYS A 27 -29.84 9.57 13.43
C LYS A 27 -28.37 9.09 13.52
N PRO A 28 -27.38 10.00 13.66
CA PRO A 28 -25.96 9.62 13.79
C PRO A 28 -25.69 8.54 14.85
N ALA A 29 -26.39 8.57 15.97
CA ALA A 29 -26.27 7.58 17.03
C ALA A 29 -26.62 6.15 16.56
N ARG A 30 -27.68 5.98 15.76
CA ARG A 30 -28.08 4.68 15.22
C ARG A 30 -27.06 4.14 14.18
N LEU A 31 -26.49 5.05 13.41
CA LEU A 31 -25.47 4.67 12.45
C LEU A 31 -24.19 4.23 13.18
N ASN A 32 -23.79 4.90 14.24
CA ASN A 32 -22.68 4.47 15.09
C ASN A 32 -22.93 3.08 15.71
N GLU A 33 -24.12 2.82 16.26
CA GLU A 33 -24.48 1.49 16.76
C GLU A 33 -24.41 0.39 15.68
N LEU A 34 -24.78 0.71 14.44
CA LEU A 34 -24.65 -0.22 13.32
C LEU A 34 -23.18 -0.49 13.01
N LEU A 35 -22.35 0.57 12.92
CA LEU A 35 -20.93 0.43 12.68
C LEU A 35 -20.26 -0.42 13.77
N ASP A 36 -20.57 -0.16 15.03
CA ASP A 36 -20.07 -0.95 16.17
C ASP A 36 -20.40 -2.44 16.01
N ARG A 37 -21.62 -2.78 15.58
CA ARG A 37 -22.01 -4.17 15.32
C ARG A 37 -21.30 -4.79 14.13
N LEU A 38 -21.11 -4.02 13.04
CA LEU A 38 -20.44 -4.50 11.83
C LEU A 38 -18.95 -4.75 12.06
N GLU A 39 -18.35 -4.00 12.98
CA GLU A 39 -16.94 -4.08 13.34
C GLU A 39 -16.66 -5.16 14.40
N GLN A 40 -17.64 -5.47 15.27
CA GLN A 40 -17.46 -6.27 16.51
C GLN A 40 -16.86 -7.66 16.29
N ASP A 41 -17.20 -8.31 15.18
CA ASP A 41 -16.79 -9.69 14.88
C ASP A 41 -15.78 -9.77 13.73
N LYS A 42 -15.06 -8.68 13.46
CA LYS A 42 -14.13 -8.60 12.33
C LYS A 42 -12.76 -8.13 12.77
N ASP A 43 -11.71 -8.81 12.29
CA ASP A 43 -10.33 -8.42 12.55
C ASP A 43 -9.96 -7.17 11.77
N ILE A 44 -10.53 -7.01 10.57
CA ILE A 44 -10.25 -5.88 9.69
C ILE A 44 -11.54 -5.34 9.09
N CYS A 45 -11.82 -4.05 9.30
CA CYS A 45 -12.93 -3.33 8.68
C CYS A 45 -12.40 -2.23 7.75
N HIS A 46 -12.84 -2.25 6.50
CA HIS A 46 -12.47 -1.25 5.51
C HIS A 46 -13.63 -0.29 5.27
N HIS A 47 -13.54 0.91 5.80
CA HIS A 47 -14.48 1.98 5.52
C HIS A 47 -14.11 2.67 4.21
N VAL A 48 -14.95 2.57 3.19
CA VAL A 48 -14.72 3.21 1.90
C VAL A 48 -15.38 4.58 1.90
N CYS A 49 -14.55 5.62 1.70
CA CYS A 49 -14.99 7.01 1.64
C CYS A 49 -14.70 7.59 0.25
N SER A 50 -15.60 8.45 -0.25
CA SER A 50 -15.33 9.31 -1.39
C SER A 50 -15.17 10.77 -0.93
N GLN A 51 -14.47 11.57 -1.73
CA GLN A 51 -14.26 12.99 -1.44
C GLN A 51 -15.57 13.80 -1.40
N GLU A 52 -16.62 13.30 -2.03
CA GLU A 52 -17.93 13.96 -2.14
C GLU A 52 -18.79 13.78 -0.88
N ARG A 53 -18.43 12.80 -0.04
CA ARG A 53 -19.20 12.44 1.15
C ARG A 53 -18.42 12.72 2.44
N GLN A 54 -18.28 14.02 2.71
CA GLN A 54 -17.56 14.50 3.90
C GLN A 54 -18.24 14.08 5.21
N ASP A 55 -19.57 14.10 5.25
CA ASP A 55 -20.38 13.67 6.40
C ASP A 55 -20.08 12.20 6.80
N TRP A 56 -19.98 11.31 5.82
CA TRP A 56 -19.59 9.91 6.05
C TRP A 56 -18.15 9.81 6.53
N MET A 57 -17.24 10.51 5.89
CA MET A 57 -15.83 10.52 6.25
C MET A 57 -15.60 11.04 7.67
N GLU A 58 -16.26 12.11 8.08
CA GLU A 58 -16.19 12.65 9.45
C GLU A 58 -16.66 11.65 10.51
N MET A 59 -17.62 10.79 10.16
CA MET A 59 -18.15 9.78 11.07
C MET A 59 -17.21 8.58 11.23
N VAL A 60 -16.60 8.10 10.15
CA VAL A 60 -15.77 6.89 10.19
C VAL A 60 -14.29 7.19 10.50
N LEU A 61 -13.82 8.38 10.23
CA LEU A 61 -12.43 8.78 10.46
C LEU A 61 -11.95 8.62 11.91
N PRO A 62 -12.73 9.00 12.94
CA PRO A 62 -12.32 8.80 14.34
C PRO A 62 -12.18 7.33 14.76
N ARG A 63 -12.68 6.40 13.95
CA ARG A 63 -12.66 4.95 14.18
C ARG A 63 -11.48 4.26 13.48
N ALA A 64 -10.77 4.99 12.62
CA ALA A 64 -9.73 4.43 11.78
C ALA A 64 -8.38 4.34 12.49
N ASP A 65 -7.72 3.18 12.44
CA ASP A 65 -6.33 2.99 12.83
C ASP A 65 -5.38 3.41 11.71
N GLU A 66 -5.81 3.27 10.46
CA GLU A 66 -5.05 3.62 9.26
C GLU A 66 -5.94 4.33 8.24
N ILE A 67 -5.39 5.35 7.59
CA ILE A 67 -6.00 6.00 6.42
C ILE A 67 -5.24 5.60 5.17
N TRP A 68 -5.95 5.01 4.23
CA TRP A 68 -5.43 4.64 2.92
C TRP A 68 -5.94 5.61 1.86
N MET A 69 -5.02 6.33 1.24
CA MET A 69 -5.35 7.29 0.18
C MET A 69 -4.97 6.72 -1.17
N PHE A 70 -5.95 6.50 -2.02
CA PHE A 70 -5.76 6.06 -3.41
C PHE A 70 -5.78 7.28 -4.31
N LEU A 71 -4.63 7.62 -4.87
CA LEU A 71 -4.40 8.86 -5.60
C LEU A 71 -3.96 8.58 -7.04
N ASP A 72 -4.51 9.34 -7.97
CA ASP A 72 -4.12 9.27 -9.37
C ASP A 72 -2.81 10.04 -9.59
N SER A 73 -1.78 9.37 -10.11
CA SER A 73 -0.46 9.95 -10.39
C SER A 73 -0.47 11.07 -11.42
N SER A 74 -1.53 11.18 -12.22
CA SER A 74 -1.71 12.26 -13.21
C SER A 74 -2.12 13.59 -12.58
N LYS A 75 -2.54 13.59 -11.32
CA LYS A 75 -2.98 14.79 -10.60
C LYS A 75 -1.80 15.49 -9.92
N GLU A 76 -1.92 16.80 -9.76
CA GLU A 76 -0.95 17.55 -8.94
C GLU A 76 -1.25 17.37 -7.45
N PRO A 77 -0.24 17.03 -6.62
CA PRO A 77 -0.42 16.78 -5.19
C PRO A 77 -1.10 17.92 -4.44
N ALA A 78 -0.79 19.17 -4.80
CA ALA A 78 -1.39 20.35 -4.18
C ALA A 78 -2.90 20.46 -4.43
N GLN A 79 -3.37 20.12 -5.64
CA GLN A 79 -4.79 20.10 -5.98
C GLN A 79 -5.52 19.02 -5.21
N VAL A 80 -4.91 17.83 -5.11
CA VAL A 80 -5.48 16.72 -4.33
C VAL A 80 -5.56 17.10 -2.86
N ARG A 81 -4.52 17.67 -2.27
CA ARG A 81 -4.54 18.14 -0.87
C ARG A 81 -5.64 19.16 -0.64
N GLN A 82 -5.85 20.07 -1.57
CA GLN A 82 -6.92 21.08 -1.48
C GLN A 82 -8.32 20.43 -1.50
N SER A 83 -8.52 19.38 -2.30
CA SER A 83 -9.82 18.69 -2.38
C SER A 83 -10.17 17.88 -1.14
N ILE A 84 -9.18 17.57 -0.28
CA ILE A 84 -9.36 16.84 0.99
C ILE A 84 -8.94 17.67 2.20
N THR A 85 -9.08 19.00 2.14
CA THR A 85 -8.65 19.92 3.21
C THR A 85 -9.29 19.57 4.54
N SER A 86 -10.59 19.28 4.59
CA SER A 86 -11.30 18.88 5.81
C SER A 86 -10.69 17.64 6.48
N LEU A 87 -10.23 16.66 5.69
CA LEU A 87 -9.52 15.48 6.19
C LEU A 87 -8.15 15.85 6.73
N VAL A 88 -7.36 16.58 5.93
CA VAL A 88 -5.96 16.90 6.27
C VAL A 88 -5.86 17.83 7.48
N ASP A 89 -6.82 18.72 7.67
CA ASP A 89 -6.86 19.66 8.78
C ASP A 89 -7.59 19.06 10.02
N SER A 90 -8.04 17.80 9.95
CA SER A 90 -8.66 17.11 11.07
C SER A 90 -7.62 16.64 12.10
N ARG A 91 -8.03 16.59 13.38
CA ARG A 91 -7.17 16.04 14.45
C ARG A 91 -6.80 14.58 14.20
N ALA A 92 -7.68 13.80 13.60
CA ALA A 92 -7.43 12.41 13.27
C ALA A 92 -6.27 12.26 12.28
N TRP A 93 -6.11 13.19 11.34
CA TRP A 93 -5.00 13.18 10.39
C TRP A 93 -3.61 13.25 11.06
N GLU A 94 -3.49 13.94 12.18
CA GLU A 94 -2.22 14.08 12.89
C GLU A 94 -1.77 12.77 13.54
N THR A 95 -2.72 11.97 14.02
CA THR A 95 -2.45 10.81 14.88
C THR A 95 -2.55 9.47 14.16
N VAL A 96 -3.34 9.39 13.09
CA VAL A 96 -3.59 8.15 12.36
C VAL A 96 -2.39 7.76 11.47
N LYS A 97 -2.18 6.46 11.31
CA LYS A 97 -1.21 5.95 10.33
C LYS A 97 -1.71 6.20 8.91
N LYS A 98 -0.88 6.82 8.06
CA LYS A 98 -1.19 7.18 6.68
C LYS A 98 -0.46 6.29 5.69
N VAL A 99 -1.20 5.70 4.78
CA VAL A 99 -0.68 4.91 3.66
C VAL A 99 -1.10 5.57 2.35
N LEU A 100 -0.13 5.84 1.50
CA LEU A 100 -0.35 6.48 0.20
C LEU A 100 -0.25 5.42 -0.90
N VAL A 101 -1.28 5.28 -1.70
CA VAL A 101 -1.31 4.39 -2.87
C VAL A 101 -1.42 5.25 -4.13
N ILE A 102 -0.32 5.38 -4.84
CA ILE A 102 -0.23 6.19 -6.06
C ILE A 102 -0.51 5.28 -7.26
N LEU A 103 -1.64 5.55 -7.94
CA LEU A 103 -2.13 4.75 -9.06
C LEU A 103 -1.60 5.30 -10.38
N HIS A 104 -0.99 4.41 -11.19
CA HIS A 104 -0.47 4.71 -12.51
C HIS A 104 -1.28 4.00 -13.60
N GLN A 105 -1.71 4.75 -14.60
CA GLN A 105 -2.49 4.22 -15.72
C GLN A 105 -1.61 3.56 -16.80
N GLY A 106 -0.33 3.89 -16.85
CA GLY A 106 0.64 3.36 -17.82
C GLY A 106 1.74 2.55 -17.14
N THR A 107 2.63 1.97 -17.97
CA THR A 107 3.80 1.17 -17.54
C THR A 107 5.10 1.97 -17.55
N GLY A 108 5.03 3.30 -17.61
CA GLY A 108 6.21 4.18 -17.67
C GLY A 108 7.01 4.23 -16.37
N THR A 109 8.19 4.84 -16.45
CA THR A 109 9.04 5.08 -15.28
C THR A 109 8.32 5.98 -14.27
N ILE A 110 8.29 5.55 -13.02
CA ILE A 110 7.72 6.31 -11.91
C ILE A 110 8.58 7.52 -11.61
N THR A 111 7.97 8.71 -11.66
CA THR A 111 8.64 9.99 -11.35
C THR A 111 7.75 10.85 -10.45
N GLY A 112 8.34 11.86 -9.81
CA GLY A 112 7.59 12.83 -9.01
C GLY A 112 7.14 12.35 -7.63
N THR A 113 7.50 11.16 -7.19
CA THR A 113 7.14 10.59 -5.87
C THR A 113 7.45 11.53 -4.72
N ALA A 114 8.59 12.23 -4.76
CA ALA A 114 9.02 13.14 -3.68
C ALA A 114 7.97 14.22 -3.37
N LYS A 115 7.30 14.77 -4.39
CA LYS A 115 6.24 15.79 -4.22
C LYS A 115 5.05 15.24 -3.39
N TRP A 116 4.66 13.99 -3.63
CA TRP A 116 3.61 13.32 -2.90
C TRP A 116 4.00 13.07 -1.45
N LEU A 117 5.22 12.57 -1.22
CA LEU A 117 5.72 12.27 0.12
C LEU A 117 5.90 13.55 0.96
N GLU A 118 6.39 14.61 0.36
CA GLU A 118 6.53 15.92 1.04
C GLU A 118 5.16 16.50 1.42
N MET A 119 4.17 16.40 0.51
CA MET A 119 2.84 16.96 0.71
C MET A 119 2.04 16.23 1.78
N PHE A 120 2.05 14.88 1.79
CA PHE A 120 1.18 14.07 2.64
C PHE A 120 1.89 13.42 3.82
N LYS A 121 3.22 13.37 3.82
CA LYS A 121 4.06 12.75 4.86
C LYS A 121 3.53 11.39 5.32
N PRO A 122 3.31 10.44 4.40
CA PRO A 122 2.76 9.14 4.75
C PRO A 122 3.78 8.31 5.53
N HIS A 123 3.31 7.38 6.36
CA HIS A 123 4.15 6.38 7.03
C HIS A 123 4.61 5.30 6.06
N GLN A 124 3.79 5.03 5.03
CA GLN A 124 4.08 4.06 3.97
C GLN A 124 3.51 4.55 2.65
N HIS A 125 4.16 4.17 1.53
CA HIS A 125 3.62 4.44 0.21
C HIS A 125 3.80 3.26 -0.73
N PHE A 126 2.91 3.18 -1.73
CA PHE A 126 2.92 2.19 -2.81
C PHE A 126 2.73 2.88 -4.15
N HIS A 127 3.40 2.38 -5.16
CA HIS A 127 3.11 2.64 -6.56
C HIS A 127 2.43 1.42 -7.14
N ILE A 128 1.27 1.61 -7.75
CA ILE A 128 0.45 0.56 -8.33
C ILE A 128 0.16 0.90 -9.78
N HIS A 129 0.68 0.11 -10.70
CA HIS A 129 0.24 0.15 -12.08
C HIS A 129 -1.08 -0.61 -12.17
N VAL A 130 -2.15 0.07 -12.56
CA VAL A 130 -3.51 -0.46 -12.49
C VAL A 130 -3.67 -1.73 -13.34
N SER A 131 -2.94 -1.84 -14.45
CA SER A 131 -2.90 -3.02 -15.31
C SER A 131 -2.11 -4.19 -14.75
N GLU A 132 -1.19 -3.96 -13.78
CA GLU A 132 -0.25 -4.97 -13.30
C GLU A 132 -0.82 -5.77 -12.12
N GLY A 133 -1.02 -7.08 -12.33
CA GLY A 133 -1.54 -7.98 -11.31
C GLY A 133 -0.61 -8.16 -10.11
N ASN A 134 0.71 -8.11 -10.32
CA ASN A 134 1.71 -8.25 -9.26
C ASN A 134 1.66 -7.10 -8.26
N ASP A 135 1.46 -5.86 -8.73
CA ASP A 135 1.35 -4.69 -7.85
C ASP A 135 0.13 -4.80 -6.94
N ARG A 136 -1.02 -5.21 -7.50
CA ARG A 136 -2.24 -5.45 -6.71
C ARG A 136 -2.07 -6.59 -5.71
N ALA A 137 -1.40 -7.68 -6.11
CA ALA A 137 -1.14 -8.81 -5.21
C ALA A 137 -0.22 -8.40 -4.04
N ARG A 138 0.79 -7.57 -4.30
CA ARG A 138 1.67 -7.00 -3.26
C ARG A 138 0.89 -6.14 -2.28
N LEU A 139 0.03 -5.24 -2.79
CA LEU A 139 -0.82 -4.40 -1.96
C LEU A 139 -1.78 -5.25 -1.10
N LYS A 140 -2.36 -6.30 -1.67
CA LYS A 140 -3.22 -7.24 -0.95
C LYS A 140 -2.46 -7.92 0.19
N ARG A 141 -1.25 -8.44 -0.04
CA ARG A 141 -0.44 -9.07 1.02
C ARG A 141 -0.13 -8.09 2.16
N TYR A 142 0.15 -6.82 1.82
CA TYR A 142 0.37 -5.80 2.84
C TYR A 142 -0.89 -5.55 3.67
N LEU A 143 -2.05 -5.37 3.02
CA LEU A 143 -3.34 -5.19 3.70
C LEU A 143 -3.69 -6.32 4.67
N LEU A 144 -3.31 -7.55 4.30
CA LEU A 144 -3.59 -8.75 5.10
C LEU A 144 -2.49 -9.09 6.10
N GLY A 145 -1.46 -8.24 6.26
CA GLY A 145 -0.33 -8.54 7.13
C GLY A 145 0.54 -9.72 6.67
N GLN A 146 0.46 -10.10 5.39
CA GLN A 146 1.13 -11.26 4.80
C GLN A 146 2.36 -10.88 3.97
N SER A 147 2.80 -9.63 4.02
CA SER A 147 4.00 -9.17 3.32
C SER A 147 5.26 -9.82 3.88
N LEU A 148 6.14 -10.27 2.98
CA LEU A 148 7.42 -10.87 3.32
C LEU A 148 8.56 -9.90 3.02
N GLY A 149 9.47 -9.75 3.99
CA GLY A 149 10.73 -9.01 3.83
C GLY A 149 11.92 -9.94 3.65
N LEU A 150 12.85 -9.58 2.77
CA LEU A 150 14.12 -10.26 2.60
C LEU A 150 15.27 -9.31 2.93
N VAL A 151 16.11 -9.69 3.91
CA VAL A 151 17.30 -8.94 4.30
C VAL A 151 18.56 -9.74 3.92
N LEU A 152 19.42 -9.13 3.11
CA LEU A 152 20.60 -9.75 2.56
C LEU A 152 21.88 -9.24 3.27
N GLY A 153 22.68 -10.17 3.76
CA GLY A 153 23.92 -9.86 4.44
C GLY A 153 25.04 -9.40 3.48
N GLY A 154 26.03 -8.67 4.04
CA GLY A 154 27.27 -8.36 3.35
C GLY A 154 28.18 -9.60 3.24
N GLY A 155 29.32 -9.47 2.59
CA GLY A 155 30.33 -10.53 2.50
C GLY A 155 31.21 -10.47 1.25
N GLY A 156 31.29 -9.33 0.58
CA GLY A 156 32.04 -9.19 -0.66
C GLY A 156 31.63 -10.22 -1.71
N ALA A 157 32.55 -10.88 -2.36
CA ALA A 157 32.26 -11.89 -3.38
C ALA A 157 31.37 -13.07 -2.89
N ARG A 158 31.39 -13.37 -1.60
CA ARG A 158 30.52 -14.42 -1.01
C ARG A 158 29.03 -14.04 -1.10
N GLY A 159 28.69 -12.75 -1.17
CA GLY A 159 27.32 -12.27 -1.36
C GLY A 159 26.69 -12.73 -2.69
N PHE A 160 27.47 -13.15 -3.68
CA PHE A 160 26.93 -13.72 -4.92
C PHE A 160 26.17 -15.03 -4.70
N ALA A 161 26.37 -15.72 -3.56
CA ALA A 161 25.55 -16.85 -3.16
C ALA A 161 24.04 -16.47 -3.03
N HIS A 162 23.72 -15.21 -2.76
CA HIS A 162 22.34 -14.73 -2.71
C HIS A 162 21.60 -14.98 -4.04
N ILE A 163 22.28 -15.00 -5.17
CA ILE A 163 21.66 -15.28 -6.48
C ILE A 163 21.12 -16.73 -6.52
N GLY A 164 21.92 -17.69 -6.01
CA GLY A 164 21.48 -19.08 -5.91
C GLY A 164 20.27 -19.25 -5.01
N MET A 165 20.28 -18.57 -3.87
CA MET A 165 19.16 -18.53 -2.93
C MET A 165 17.91 -17.93 -3.57
N MET A 166 18.04 -16.81 -4.31
CA MET A 166 16.91 -16.18 -4.99
C MET A 166 16.30 -17.07 -6.06
N LYS A 167 17.12 -17.80 -6.82
CA LYS A 167 16.64 -18.83 -7.78
C LYS A 167 15.83 -19.92 -7.09
N ALA A 168 16.27 -20.38 -5.92
CA ALA A 168 15.56 -21.38 -5.14
C ALA A 168 14.22 -20.83 -4.61
N PHE A 169 14.18 -19.61 -4.12
CA PHE A 169 12.94 -18.96 -3.70
C PHE A 169 11.95 -18.80 -4.86
N ASP A 170 12.43 -18.36 -6.01
CA ASP A 170 11.61 -18.20 -7.20
C ASP A 170 11.04 -19.56 -7.67
N ALA A 171 11.85 -20.60 -7.68
CA ALA A 171 11.42 -21.97 -7.98
C ALA A 171 10.40 -22.52 -6.97
N ALA A 172 10.49 -22.10 -5.71
CA ALA A 172 9.53 -22.45 -4.66
C ALA A 172 8.27 -21.57 -4.67
N GLY A 173 8.15 -20.61 -5.58
CA GLY A 173 7.03 -19.67 -5.67
C GLY A 173 6.98 -18.63 -4.56
N LEU A 174 8.05 -18.47 -3.76
CA LEU A 174 8.14 -17.46 -2.73
C LEU A 174 8.31 -16.07 -3.34
N ARG A 175 7.49 -15.12 -2.90
CA ARG A 175 7.54 -13.72 -3.32
C ARG A 175 7.82 -12.84 -2.14
N PHE A 176 8.74 -11.88 -2.32
CA PHE A 176 9.10 -10.89 -1.31
C PHE A 176 8.59 -9.51 -1.72
N ASP A 177 8.15 -8.75 -0.74
CA ASP A 177 7.55 -7.43 -0.93
C ASP A 177 8.52 -6.31 -0.51
N TRP A 178 9.47 -6.64 0.36
CA TRP A 178 10.45 -5.72 0.91
C TRP A 178 11.84 -6.30 0.79
N PHE A 179 12.79 -5.46 0.42
CA PHE A 179 14.19 -5.84 0.27
C PHE A 179 15.07 -4.89 1.06
N GLY A 180 15.99 -5.46 1.83
CA GLY A 180 16.99 -4.72 2.57
C GLY A 180 18.33 -5.45 2.55
N GLY A 181 19.41 -4.76 2.91
CA GLY A 181 20.70 -5.42 2.98
C GLY A 181 21.85 -4.49 3.37
N THR A 182 23.02 -5.08 3.55
CA THR A 182 24.26 -4.37 3.84
C THR A 182 25.33 -4.70 2.82
N SER A 183 26.19 -3.73 2.44
CA SER A 183 27.27 -3.90 1.46
C SER A 183 26.74 -4.54 0.16
N ILE A 184 27.37 -5.62 -0.33
CA ILE A 184 26.90 -6.34 -1.53
C ILE A 184 25.44 -6.78 -1.42
N GLY A 185 24.97 -7.12 -0.22
CA GLY A 185 23.56 -7.43 0.02
C GLY A 185 22.63 -6.23 -0.24
N ALA A 186 23.05 -5.00 0.05
CA ALA A 186 22.30 -3.80 -0.28
C ALA A 186 22.19 -3.58 -1.79
N VAL A 187 23.27 -3.84 -2.54
CA VAL A 187 23.27 -3.77 -4.01
C VAL A 187 22.28 -4.78 -4.59
N MET A 188 22.33 -6.03 -4.08
CA MET A 188 21.37 -7.07 -4.47
C MET A 188 19.93 -6.69 -4.15
N ALA A 189 19.69 -6.19 -2.94
CA ALA A 189 18.38 -5.74 -2.49
C ALA A 189 17.83 -4.61 -3.39
N ALA A 190 18.69 -3.68 -3.81
CA ALA A 190 18.29 -2.60 -4.71
C ALA A 190 17.87 -3.11 -6.09
N TRP A 191 18.59 -4.09 -6.66
CA TRP A 191 18.23 -4.70 -7.94
C TRP A 191 16.95 -5.52 -7.86
N LEU A 192 16.78 -6.30 -6.78
CA LEU A 192 15.55 -7.04 -6.53
C LEU A 192 14.35 -6.12 -6.34
N GLY A 193 14.54 -5.01 -5.62
CA GLY A 193 13.51 -3.98 -5.43
C GLY A 193 13.11 -3.27 -6.74
N GLN A 194 14.00 -3.25 -7.74
CA GLN A 194 13.70 -2.80 -9.10
C GLN A 194 13.03 -3.87 -9.98
N GLY A 195 12.84 -5.07 -9.45
CA GLY A 195 12.20 -6.17 -10.17
C GLY A 195 13.13 -6.96 -11.10
N LEU A 196 14.47 -6.80 -10.99
CA LEU A 196 15.40 -7.57 -11.80
C LEU A 196 15.32 -9.06 -11.43
N ALA A 197 15.19 -9.90 -12.47
CA ALA A 197 15.26 -11.34 -12.31
C ALA A 197 16.69 -11.79 -11.93
N PRO A 198 16.86 -12.96 -11.29
CA PRO A 198 18.19 -13.46 -10.92
C PRO A 198 19.19 -13.55 -12.08
N ALA A 199 18.75 -13.82 -13.29
CA ALA A 199 19.60 -13.85 -14.49
C ALA A 199 20.09 -12.45 -14.89
N GLU A 200 19.24 -11.43 -14.76
CA GLU A 200 19.58 -10.03 -15.05
C GLU A 200 20.56 -9.49 -14.01
N ILE A 201 20.39 -9.90 -12.75
CA ILE A 201 21.33 -9.58 -11.66
C ILE A 201 22.73 -10.15 -11.96
N VAL A 202 22.82 -11.39 -12.45
CA VAL A 202 24.12 -11.98 -12.89
C VAL A 202 24.78 -11.13 -13.97
N THR A 203 24.00 -10.66 -14.94
CA THR A 203 24.50 -9.78 -16.01
C THR A 203 24.99 -8.45 -15.46
N ALA A 204 24.22 -7.82 -14.56
CA ALA A 204 24.61 -6.58 -13.91
C ALA A 204 25.91 -6.74 -13.10
N ILE A 205 26.06 -7.83 -12.34
CA ILE A 205 27.26 -8.15 -11.58
C ILE A 205 28.49 -8.24 -12.51
N ARG A 206 28.39 -8.98 -13.59
CA ARG A 206 29.50 -9.10 -14.55
C ARG A 206 29.91 -7.73 -15.05
N LYS A 207 28.94 -6.94 -15.50
CA LYS A 207 29.20 -5.61 -16.02
C LYS A 207 29.91 -4.69 -14.99
N PHE A 208 29.45 -4.68 -13.72
CA PHE A 208 29.97 -3.77 -12.70
C PHE A 208 31.27 -4.25 -12.05
N PHE A 209 31.46 -5.56 -11.86
CA PHE A 209 32.56 -6.09 -11.06
C PHE A 209 33.62 -6.85 -11.86
N VAL A 210 33.33 -7.21 -13.11
CA VAL A 210 34.28 -7.93 -13.98
C VAL A 210 34.69 -7.08 -15.16
N ASP A 211 33.70 -6.60 -15.95
CA ASP A 211 34.00 -5.94 -17.24
C ASP A 211 34.41 -4.47 -17.06
N SER A 212 34.01 -3.81 -15.94
CA SER A 212 34.35 -2.42 -15.66
C SER A 212 35.61 -2.26 -14.79
N ASN A 213 36.32 -3.35 -14.52
CA ASN A 213 37.56 -3.30 -13.78
C ASN A 213 38.73 -3.07 -14.80
N PRO A 214 39.42 -1.89 -14.80
CA PRO A 214 40.51 -1.59 -15.74
C PRO A 214 41.75 -2.48 -15.50
#